data_9b76779c127cdd5f4f6bffb19e4b0aff
#
_entry.id   9b76779c127cdd5f4f6bffb19e4b0aff
#
_cell.length_a   1.000
_cell.length_b   1.000
_cell.length_c   1.000
_cell.angle_alpha   90.00
_cell.angle_beta   90.00
_cell.angle_gamma   90.00
#
_symmetry.space_group_name_H-M   'P 1'
#
loop_
_entity.id
_entity.type
_entity.pdbx_description
1 polymer ?
#
loop_
_entity_poly.entity_id
_entity_poly.type
_entity_poly.pdbx_seq_one_letter_code
_entity_poly.pdbx_strand_id
1 'polypeptide(L)'
;MKNKIYYGDVRETLPKLWQYKAQMCVTSPPYYGLRDYGGEENQVGQEETPEEYINNMVDIFRLVRDNLMDDGTLWLNIGDSYYNYRPGKGQSYPKQSVSKTKQDLPDKCNKRGNKLEGLKEKDLIGIPWMLAFALRQDGCCLLYTSPSPRDPKI
;
A
#
# COMPACT_ATOMS: atom_id res chain seq x y z
N MET A 1 -17.75 -23.65 8.08
CA MET A 1 -16.32 -23.44 7.83
C MET A 1 -15.64 -23.04 9.12
N LYS A 2 -14.44 -23.56 9.42
CA LYS A 2 -13.64 -23.07 10.55
C LYS A 2 -12.75 -21.91 10.06
N ASN A 3 -12.65 -20.84 10.85
CA ASN A 3 -11.71 -19.75 10.57
C ASN A 3 -10.27 -20.28 10.61
N LYS A 4 -9.45 -19.86 9.66
CA LYS A 4 -8.03 -20.21 9.60
C LYS A 4 -7.20 -18.94 9.47
N ILE A 5 -6.05 -18.93 10.13
CA ILE A 5 -5.03 -17.88 10.01
C ILE A 5 -3.82 -18.50 9.34
N TYR A 6 -3.31 -17.83 8.31
CA TYR A 6 -2.11 -18.22 7.60
C TYR A 6 -1.04 -17.18 7.86
N TYR A 7 0.15 -17.63 8.24
CA TYR A 7 1.31 -16.79 8.49
C TYR A 7 2.29 -16.88 7.34
N GLY A 8 2.92 -15.77 7.01
CA GLY A 8 3.96 -15.69 5.99
C GLY A 8 3.73 -14.56 4.99
N ASP A 9 4.65 -14.43 4.06
CA ASP A 9 4.52 -13.47 2.96
C ASP A 9 3.31 -13.84 2.08
N VAL A 10 2.51 -12.85 1.76
CA VAL A 10 1.31 -13.01 0.93
C VAL A 10 1.65 -13.56 -0.46
N ARG A 11 2.82 -13.19 -1.01
CA ARG A 11 3.31 -13.65 -2.32
C ARG A 11 3.61 -15.15 -2.35
N GLU A 12 3.94 -15.72 -1.19
CA GLU A 12 4.19 -17.17 -1.04
C GLU A 12 2.97 -17.94 -0.55
N THR A 13 2.11 -17.28 0.22
CA THR A 13 0.98 -17.93 0.89
C THR A 13 -0.24 -18.03 -0.01
N LEU A 14 -0.61 -16.97 -0.73
CA LEU A 14 -1.77 -16.98 -1.61
C LEU A 14 -1.71 -18.05 -2.71
N PRO A 15 -0.57 -18.28 -3.39
CA PRO A 15 -0.50 -19.36 -4.39
C PRO A 15 -0.78 -20.75 -3.84
N LYS A 16 -0.57 -20.98 -2.54
CA LYS A 16 -0.86 -22.28 -1.90
C LYS A 16 -2.35 -22.46 -1.60
N LEU A 17 -3.14 -21.40 -1.70
CA LEU A 17 -4.56 -21.35 -1.37
C LEU A 17 -5.47 -21.38 -2.62
N TRP A 18 -4.91 -21.59 -3.81
CA TRP A 18 -5.62 -21.53 -5.09
C TRP A 18 -6.89 -22.39 -5.18
N GLN A 19 -6.94 -23.48 -4.41
CA GLN A 19 -8.11 -24.37 -4.32
C GLN A 19 -9.31 -23.77 -3.54
N TYR A 20 -9.05 -22.67 -2.82
CA TYR A 20 -10.08 -21.96 -2.05
C TYR A 20 -10.39 -20.65 -2.73
N LYS A 21 -11.56 -20.55 -3.34
CA LYS A 21 -12.05 -19.30 -3.92
C LYS A 21 -12.80 -18.50 -2.88
N ALA A 22 -12.47 -17.23 -2.75
CA ALA A 22 -13.10 -16.29 -1.83
C ALA A 22 -14.12 -15.42 -2.58
N GLN A 23 -15.26 -15.16 -1.94
CA GLN A 23 -16.26 -14.22 -2.46
C GLN A 23 -15.82 -12.77 -2.28
N MET A 24 -14.97 -12.50 -1.28
CA MET A 24 -14.56 -11.13 -0.96
C MET A 24 -13.16 -11.13 -0.34
N CYS A 25 -12.37 -10.15 -0.74
CA CYS A 25 -11.14 -9.77 -0.07
C CYS A 25 -11.30 -8.35 0.50
N VAL A 26 -11.07 -8.18 1.79
CA VAL A 26 -11.01 -6.87 2.47
C VAL A 26 -9.62 -6.71 3.04
N THR A 27 -8.89 -5.68 2.64
CA THR A 27 -7.50 -5.52 3.07
C THR A 27 -7.07 -4.05 3.15
N SER A 28 -6.05 -3.81 3.97
CA SER A 28 -5.30 -2.57 4.06
C SER A 28 -3.81 -2.90 3.98
N PRO A 29 -3.18 -2.80 2.82
CA PRO A 29 -1.76 -3.10 2.65
C PRO A 29 -0.88 -2.05 3.34
N PRO A 30 0.43 -2.29 3.49
CA PRO A 30 1.37 -1.27 3.91
C PRO A 30 1.32 -0.07 2.97
N TYR A 31 1.21 1.14 3.53
CA TYR A 31 1.15 2.37 2.75
C TYR A 31 2.54 2.81 2.31
N TYR A 32 2.64 3.39 1.14
CA TYR A 32 3.88 3.88 0.57
C TYR A 32 4.58 4.89 1.48
N GLY A 33 5.84 4.62 1.84
CA GLY A 33 6.69 5.53 2.61
C GLY A 33 6.23 5.84 4.03
N LEU A 34 5.23 5.12 4.58
CA LEU A 34 4.62 5.48 5.86
C LEU A 34 5.30 4.81 7.04
N ARG A 35 5.58 3.52 6.98
CA ARG A 35 6.12 2.74 8.10
C ARG A 35 7.20 1.77 7.65
N ASP A 36 8.30 1.77 8.38
CA ASP A 36 9.28 0.70 8.35
C ASP A 36 8.97 -0.25 9.52
N TYR A 37 8.65 -1.50 9.19
CA TYR A 37 8.36 -2.54 10.17
C TYR A 37 9.62 -3.30 10.61
N GLY A 38 10.82 -2.86 10.18
CA GLY A 38 12.09 -3.52 10.48
C GLY A 38 12.24 -4.89 9.81
N GLY A 39 11.52 -5.10 8.72
CA GLY A 39 11.55 -6.33 7.93
C GLY A 39 12.75 -6.43 7.00
N GLU A 40 12.78 -7.51 6.24
CA GLU A 40 13.78 -7.77 5.22
C GLU A 40 13.70 -6.77 4.05
N GLU A 41 14.70 -6.76 3.17
CA GLU A 41 14.83 -5.83 2.03
C GLU A 41 13.63 -5.80 1.07
N ASN A 42 12.75 -6.80 1.14
CA ASN A 42 11.56 -6.95 0.29
C ASN A 42 10.25 -6.44 0.93
N GLN A 43 10.33 -5.62 1.97
CA GLN A 43 9.15 -5.08 2.62
C GLN A 43 8.37 -4.15 1.67
N VAL A 44 7.09 -4.46 1.46
CA VAL A 44 6.16 -3.60 0.69
C VAL A 44 5.94 -2.28 1.43
N GLY A 45 5.91 -1.17 0.68
CA GLY A 45 5.74 0.18 1.20
C GLY A 45 7.06 0.92 1.46
N GLN A 46 8.22 0.29 1.15
CA GLN A 46 9.54 0.88 1.29
C GLN A 46 10.29 1.02 -0.05
N GLU A 47 9.57 0.88 -1.15
CA GLU A 47 10.10 1.04 -2.50
C GLU A 47 10.68 2.43 -2.72
N GLU A 48 11.64 2.55 -3.63
CA GLU A 48 12.32 3.83 -3.90
C GLU A 48 11.41 4.82 -4.64
N THR A 49 10.50 4.30 -5.47
CA THR A 49 9.58 5.13 -6.27
C THR A 49 8.13 4.69 -6.08
N PRO A 50 7.16 5.62 -6.24
CA PRO A 50 5.74 5.27 -6.25
C PRO A 50 5.39 4.23 -7.31
N GLU A 51 6.03 4.30 -8.47
CA GLU A 51 5.82 3.39 -9.60
C GLU A 51 6.21 1.96 -9.25
N GLU A 52 7.35 1.77 -8.58
CA GLU A 52 7.78 0.45 -8.08
C GLU A 52 6.78 -0.11 -7.07
N TYR A 53 6.33 0.73 -6.12
CA TYR A 53 5.31 0.34 -5.17
C TYR A 53 4.01 -0.10 -5.87
N ILE A 54 3.53 0.67 -6.86
CA ILE A 54 2.32 0.34 -7.61
C ILE A 54 2.49 -0.98 -8.35
N ASN A 55 3.64 -1.22 -9.00
CA ASN A 55 3.91 -2.47 -9.70
C ASN A 55 3.90 -3.67 -8.75
N ASN A 56 4.56 -3.56 -7.59
CA ASN A 56 4.54 -4.60 -6.56
C ASN A 56 3.12 -4.88 -6.05
N MET A 57 2.32 -3.83 -5.87
CA MET A 57 0.93 -3.97 -5.47
C MET A 57 0.07 -4.65 -6.54
N VAL A 58 0.27 -4.33 -7.82
CA VAL A 58 -0.43 -5.00 -8.92
C VAL A 58 -0.10 -6.49 -8.92
N ASP A 59 1.18 -6.87 -8.76
CA ASP A 59 1.58 -8.28 -8.73
C ASP A 59 0.92 -9.03 -7.55
N ILE A 60 0.86 -8.41 -6.36
CA ILE A 60 0.16 -8.99 -5.20
C ILE A 60 -1.34 -9.14 -5.50
N PHE A 61 -1.97 -8.11 -6.07
CA PHE A 61 -3.41 -8.17 -6.33
C PHE A 61 -3.80 -9.09 -7.49
N ARG A 62 -2.89 -9.43 -8.40
CA ARG A 62 -3.08 -10.56 -9.33
C ARG A 62 -3.27 -11.86 -8.59
N LEU A 63 -2.44 -12.14 -7.57
CA LEU A 63 -2.59 -13.32 -6.73
C LEU A 63 -3.91 -13.32 -5.95
N VAL A 64 -4.34 -12.15 -5.49
CA VAL A 64 -5.67 -12.01 -4.85
C VAL A 64 -6.78 -12.31 -5.86
N ARG A 65 -6.73 -11.73 -7.05
CA ARG A 65 -7.70 -11.98 -8.13
C ARG A 65 -7.81 -13.47 -8.44
N ASP A 66 -6.68 -14.17 -8.55
CA ASP A 66 -6.63 -15.59 -8.85
C ASP A 66 -7.27 -16.44 -7.73
N ASN A 67 -7.42 -15.91 -6.55
CA ASN A 67 -8.07 -16.54 -5.40
C ASN A 67 -9.52 -16.04 -5.16
N LEU A 68 -10.01 -15.07 -5.93
CA LEU A 68 -11.40 -14.64 -5.90
C LEU A 68 -12.29 -15.51 -6.80
N MET A 69 -13.57 -15.58 -6.50
CA MET A 69 -14.60 -16.07 -7.41
C MET A 69 -14.78 -15.08 -8.58
N ASP A 70 -15.40 -15.50 -9.67
CA ASP A 70 -15.60 -14.65 -10.86
C ASP A 70 -16.45 -13.41 -10.57
N ASP A 71 -17.37 -13.50 -9.60
CA ASP A 71 -18.18 -12.41 -9.07
C ASP A 71 -17.63 -11.86 -7.74
N GLY A 72 -16.42 -12.27 -7.37
CA GLY A 72 -15.77 -11.86 -6.11
C GLY A 72 -15.34 -10.40 -6.13
N THR A 73 -15.32 -9.77 -4.95
CA THR A 73 -15.01 -8.35 -4.80
C THR A 73 -13.75 -8.09 -3.97
N LEU A 74 -12.98 -7.07 -4.36
CA LEU A 74 -11.85 -6.55 -3.60
C LEU A 74 -12.23 -5.21 -2.97
N TRP A 75 -12.11 -5.14 -1.64
CA TRP A 75 -12.28 -3.92 -0.85
C TRP A 75 -10.92 -3.50 -0.30
N LEU A 76 -10.40 -2.41 -0.84
CA LEU A 76 -9.06 -1.94 -0.56
C LEU A 76 -9.11 -0.61 0.19
N ASN A 77 -8.61 -0.62 1.43
CA ASN A 77 -8.39 0.60 2.20
C ASN A 77 -6.93 1.02 2.07
N ILE A 78 -6.68 2.16 1.44
CA ILE A 78 -5.33 2.68 1.21
C ILE A 78 -5.31 4.20 1.39
N GLY A 79 -4.28 4.69 2.08
CA GLY A 79 -4.02 6.11 2.25
C GLY A 79 -3.00 6.64 1.25
N ASP A 80 -3.07 7.93 1.01
CA ASP A 80 -2.07 8.64 0.23
C ASP A 80 -0.91 9.11 1.10
N SER A 81 0.20 9.46 0.47
CA SER A 81 1.38 10.03 1.11
C SER A 81 1.68 11.42 0.54
N TYR A 82 2.18 12.31 1.40
CA TYR A 82 2.65 13.61 0.95
C TYR A 82 4.09 13.51 0.44
N TYR A 83 4.34 14.13 -0.72
CA TYR A 83 5.68 14.29 -1.21
C TYR A 83 6.48 15.16 -0.26
N ASN A 84 7.58 14.63 0.25
CA ASN A 84 8.45 15.30 1.21
C ASN A 84 9.91 15.14 0.80
N TYR A 85 10.32 15.91 -0.20
CA TYR A 85 11.71 15.99 -0.62
C TYR A 85 12.40 17.19 0.08
N ARG A 86 13.40 16.91 0.89
CA ARG A 86 14.25 17.94 1.47
C ARG A 86 15.68 17.81 0.96
N PRO A 87 16.12 18.68 0.05
CA PRO A 87 17.54 18.75 -0.33
C PRO A 87 18.35 19.24 0.89
N GLY A 88 19.31 18.46 1.34
CA GLY A 88 20.18 18.81 2.45
C GLY A 88 20.27 17.73 3.54
N LYS A 89 21.10 17.98 4.57
CA LYS A 89 21.20 17.09 5.75
C LYS A 89 19.86 17.09 6.50
N GLY A 90 19.01 16.13 6.22
CA GLY A 90 17.70 16.03 6.83
C GLY A 90 17.80 15.67 8.30
N GLN A 91 17.34 16.54 9.16
CA GLN A 91 16.85 16.14 10.48
C GLN A 91 15.43 15.67 10.28
N SER A 92 15.21 14.37 10.31
CA SER A 92 13.88 13.82 10.38
C SER A 92 13.52 13.64 11.85
N TYR A 93 12.52 14.34 12.27
CA TYR A 93 11.89 14.06 13.55
C TYR A 93 10.78 13.06 13.30
N PRO A 94 10.75 11.93 14.03
CA PRO A 94 9.62 11.01 13.97
C PRO A 94 8.37 11.74 14.42
N LYS A 95 7.36 11.81 13.56
CA LYS A 95 6.15 12.59 13.77
C LYS A 95 5.24 12.11 14.90
N GLN A 96 5.52 10.96 15.53
CA GLN A 96 4.76 10.46 16.67
C GLN A 96 5.65 9.57 17.56
N SER A 97 6.34 10.16 18.49
CA SER A 97 6.68 9.45 19.71
C SER A 97 6.28 10.31 20.90
N VAL A 98 5.09 10.06 21.38
CA VAL A 98 4.75 10.41 22.76
C VAL A 98 5.59 9.48 23.62
N SER A 99 6.55 10.04 24.37
CA SER A 99 7.34 9.40 25.42
C SER A 99 8.39 8.34 25.03
N LYS A 100 9.38 8.68 24.19
CA LYS A 100 10.67 7.98 24.21
C LYS A 100 11.80 9.00 24.43
N THR A 101 12.65 8.72 25.38
CA THR A 101 13.87 9.49 25.65
C THR A 101 14.80 9.41 24.44
N LYS A 102 15.59 10.47 24.19
CA LYS A 102 16.48 10.62 23.03
C LYS A 102 17.49 9.48 22.77
N GLN A 103 17.61 8.53 23.70
CA GLN A 103 18.58 7.43 23.66
C GLN A 103 18.10 6.17 22.94
N ASP A 104 16.79 6.04 22.63
CA ASP A 104 16.21 4.81 22.08
C ASP A 104 15.80 4.91 20.60
N LEU A 105 16.22 5.95 19.90
CA LEU A 105 15.91 6.15 18.49
C LEU A 105 16.97 5.48 17.63
N PRO A 106 16.64 4.48 16.81
CA PRO A 106 17.59 3.93 15.86
C PRO A 106 17.97 4.99 14.83
N ASP A 107 19.28 5.16 14.58
CA ASP A 107 19.88 6.11 13.63
C ASP A 107 19.43 5.91 12.15
N LYS A 108 18.55 4.96 11.89
CA LYS A 108 18.14 4.55 10.53
C LYS A 108 16.78 5.08 10.07
N CYS A 109 16.14 5.95 10.80
CA CYS A 109 14.89 6.53 10.37
C CYS A 109 15.12 7.75 9.49
N ASN A 110 15.47 7.57 8.21
CA ASN A 110 15.32 8.63 7.19
C ASN A 110 15.94 8.24 5.86
N LYS A 111 15.26 7.41 5.11
CA LYS A 111 15.44 7.47 3.67
C LYS A 111 14.89 8.83 3.21
N ARG A 112 15.73 9.66 2.62
CA ARG A 112 15.29 10.85 1.89
C ARG A 112 14.36 10.36 0.80
N GLY A 113 13.17 10.93 0.70
CA GLY A 113 12.33 10.68 -0.46
C GLY A 113 13.11 11.01 -1.72
N ASN A 114 13.06 10.16 -2.73
CA ASN A 114 13.66 10.44 -4.02
C ASN A 114 13.02 11.68 -4.63
N LYS A 115 13.79 12.42 -5.45
CA LYS A 115 13.22 13.55 -6.17
C LYS A 115 12.25 13.02 -7.22
N LEU A 116 10.96 13.28 -7.03
CA LEU A 116 9.93 12.98 -8.02
C LEU A 116 9.72 14.19 -8.91
N GLU A 117 9.77 13.99 -10.22
CA GLU A 117 9.56 15.07 -11.18
C GLU A 117 8.07 15.48 -11.20
N GLY A 118 7.83 16.78 -11.30
CA GLY A 118 6.46 17.31 -11.40
C GLY A 118 5.72 17.51 -10.07
N LEU A 119 6.25 17.03 -8.94
CA LEU A 119 5.64 17.23 -7.62
C LEU A 119 6.34 18.34 -6.84
N LYS A 120 5.55 19.12 -6.14
CA LYS A 120 6.02 20.14 -5.19
C LYS A 120 5.98 19.55 -3.77
N GLU A 121 6.85 20.08 -2.90
CA GLU A 121 6.83 19.70 -1.48
C GLU A 121 5.42 19.88 -0.90
N LYS A 122 4.94 18.83 -0.22
CA LYS A 122 3.60 18.70 0.37
C LYS A 122 2.45 18.41 -0.62
N ASP A 123 2.70 18.21 -1.89
CA ASP A 123 1.69 17.66 -2.77
C ASP A 123 1.35 16.22 -2.35
N LEU A 124 0.11 15.80 -2.57
CA LEU A 124 -0.26 14.40 -2.49
C LEU A 124 0.37 13.67 -3.68
N ILE A 125 0.93 12.48 -3.43
CA ILE A 125 1.54 11.67 -4.50
C ILE A 125 0.48 11.08 -5.42
N GLY A 126 -0.71 10.78 -4.89
CA GLY A 126 -1.82 10.21 -5.66
C GLY A 126 -1.81 8.68 -5.67
N ILE A 127 -1.18 8.04 -4.69
CA ILE A 127 -1.06 6.58 -4.60
C ILE A 127 -2.39 5.84 -4.77
N PRO A 128 -3.50 6.23 -4.10
CA PRO A 128 -4.76 5.51 -4.24
C PRO A 128 -5.30 5.51 -5.68
N TRP A 129 -5.15 6.65 -6.37
CA TRP A 129 -5.59 6.80 -7.76
C TRP A 129 -4.70 6.04 -8.73
N MET A 130 -3.38 6.12 -8.54
CA MET A 130 -2.41 5.37 -9.34
C MET A 130 -2.69 3.88 -9.24
N LEU A 131 -2.90 3.35 -8.03
CA LEU A 131 -3.20 1.94 -7.81
C LEU A 131 -4.55 1.56 -8.43
N ALA A 132 -5.59 2.36 -8.23
CA ALA A 132 -6.91 2.09 -8.80
C ALA A 132 -6.86 2.00 -10.33
N PHE A 133 -6.15 2.91 -10.99
CA PHE A 133 -5.99 2.89 -12.45
C PHE A 133 -5.10 1.74 -12.92
N ALA A 134 -4.02 1.42 -12.20
CA ALA A 134 -3.15 0.31 -12.53
C ALA A 134 -3.89 -1.04 -12.43
N LEU A 135 -4.65 -1.27 -11.37
CA LEU A 135 -5.47 -2.47 -11.21
C LEU A 135 -6.56 -2.57 -12.29
N ARG A 136 -7.18 -1.44 -12.66
CA ARG A 136 -8.13 -1.41 -13.78
C ARG A 136 -7.47 -1.78 -15.10
N GLN A 137 -6.28 -1.26 -15.36
CA GLN A 137 -5.51 -1.58 -16.58
C GLN A 137 -5.09 -3.05 -16.60
N ASP A 138 -4.85 -3.64 -15.45
CA ASP A 138 -4.53 -5.07 -15.28
C ASP A 138 -5.75 -6.00 -15.35
N GLY A 139 -6.94 -5.46 -15.65
CA GLY A 139 -8.16 -6.22 -15.89
C GLY A 139 -9.14 -6.29 -14.71
N CYS A 140 -8.89 -5.59 -13.61
CA CYS A 140 -9.88 -5.43 -12.55
C CYS A 140 -10.98 -4.44 -12.98
N CYS A 141 -12.24 -4.78 -12.70
CA CYS A 141 -13.33 -3.83 -12.87
C CYS A 141 -13.35 -2.85 -11.70
N LEU A 142 -13.18 -1.56 -11.97
CA LEU A 142 -13.27 -0.51 -10.96
C LEU A 142 -14.74 -0.12 -10.78
N LEU A 143 -15.37 -0.64 -9.72
CA LEU A 143 -16.78 -0.38 -9.44
C LEU A 143 -16.97 0.93 -8.68
N TYR A 144 -16.15 1.17 -7.64
CA TYR A 144 -16.36 2.28 -6.72
C TYR A 144 -15.07 2.69 -6.02
N THR A 145 -14.78 3.97 -5.93
CA THR A 145 -13.60 4.48 -5.23
C THR A 145 -13.92 5.35 -4.03
N SER A 146 -15.07 6.01 -4.02
CA SER A 146 -15.59 6.77 -2.89
C SER A 146 -17.05 7.15 -3.14
N PRO A 147 -17.83 7.49 -2.09
CA PRO A 147 -19.18 8.01 -2.28
C PRO A 147 -19.14 9.26 -3.15
N SER A 148 -19.83 9.24 -4.27
CA SER A 148 -20.01 10.42 -5.09
C SER A 148 -21.15 11.27 -4.53
N PRO A 149 -21.02 12.61 -4.44
CA PRO A 149 -22.13 13.48 -4.07
C PRO A 149 -23.34 13.39 -5.01
N ARG A 150 -23.16 12.77 -6.18
CA ARG A 150 -24.20 12.56 -7.19
C ARG A 150 -24.83 11.19 -7.15
N ASP A 151 -24.36 10.29 -6.29
CA ASP A 151 -24.97 9.00 -6.17
C ASP A 151 -26.37 9.17 -5.60
N PRO A 152 -27.40 8.67 -6.26
CA PRO A 152 -28.73 8.72 -5.71
C PRO A 152 -28.71 7.99 -4.38
N LYS A 153 -29.25 8.63 -3.36
CA LYS A 153 -29.44 7.98 -2.05
C LYS A 153 -30.27 6.73 -2.29
N ILE A 154 -29.66 5.58 -2.08
CA ILE A 154 -30.36 4.31 -2.03
C ILE A 154 -31.18 4.26 -0.76
#